data_b4a8bbfe3b4ce8adc486179692e47295
#
_entry.id   b4a8bbfe3b4ce8adc486179692e47295
#
_cell.length_a   1.000
_cell.length_b   1.000
_cell.length_c   1.000
_cell.angle_alpha   90.00
_cell.angle_beta   90.00
_cell.angle_gamma   90.00
#
_symmetry.space_group_name_H-M   'P 1'
#
loop_
_entity.id
_entity.type
_entity.pdbx_description
1 polymer ?
#
loop_
_entity_poly.entity_id
_entity_poly.type
_entity_poly.pdbx_seq_one_letter_code
_entity_poly.pdbx_strand_id
1 'polypeptide(L)'
;MSSTAPTVGRAGSPGPAHGPDDPGSPGPARQLAAWLHRHPTARLSALLSAPLLWLGVAYLGSLAVLFISAFWTVDAFTGDVVRQPTLGNFRTIVTQAVYRTVTLRSLGVAAGVTIVDAAIALPMAFFMAKVARPRWRRWLVVAILTPLWASYLVKAYAWRVMLANGGPLDWLFGGDGRGPGYGLTATVLVLSYLWLPYMILPIYAGLERLPDSVLEASADLGARAGRTFRSVVLPAIVPAVVAGSIFTFSLSLGDYIAVQIVGGKSQLIGNLVYANIGAANNLPFSAALATIPVLIMVLYLVAVRRSGALEEL
;
A
#
# COMPACT_ATOMS: atom_id res chain seq x y z
N MET A 1 -85.03 47.73 -22.11
CA MET A 1 -85.01 48.72 -23.22
C MET A 1 -83.64 48.76 -23.78
N SER A 2 -83.54 48.62 -25.12
CA SER A 2 -82.49 48.99 -26.04
C SER A 2 -81.24 48.04 -25.99
N SER A 3 -81.19 47.04 -26.82
CA SER A 3 -80.83 47.07 -28.25
C SER A 3 -79.42 47.63 -28.54
N THR A 4 -78.54 46.77 -28.94
CA THR A 4 -77.93 46.91 -30.27
C THR A 4 -76.99 45.68 -30.58
N ALA A 5 -77.18 45.28 -31.81
CA ALA A 5 -76.60 44.13 -32.46
C ALA A 5 -75.19 44.43 -33.07
N PRO A 6 -74.66 43.55 -33.86
CA PRO A 6 -73.26 43.01 -33.78
C PRO A 6 -72.31 43.57 -34.86
N THR A 7 -71.05 43.56 -34.58
CA THR A 7 -70.01 43.82 -35.61
C THR A 7 -69.27 42.54 -35.95
N VAL A 8 -69.39 42.22 -37.23
CA VAL A 8 -68.67 41.18 -37.98
C VAL A 8 -67.16 41.53 -37.97
N GLY A 9 -66.31 40.70 -37.39
CA GLY A 9 -64.88 40.85 -37.38
C GLY A 9 -64.20 39.77 -38.21
N ARG A 10 -63.37 40.16 -39.12
CA ARG A 10 -62.57 39.58 -40.15
C ARG A 10 -62.01 38.18 -39.81
N ALA A 11 -62.14 37.28 -40.77
CA ALA A 11 -61.42 36.03 -40.89
C ALA A 11 -59.91 36.29 -40.95
N GLY A 12 -59.18 35.80 -39.93
CA GLY A 12 -57.71 35.68 -39.93
C GLY A 12 -57.29 34.46 -40.74
N SER A 13 -56.35 34.66 -41.65
CA SER A 13 -55.72 33.61 -42.47
C SER A 13 -55.10 32.52 -41.60
N PRO A 14 -55.21 31.25 -41.99
CA PRO A 14 -54.50 30.16 -41.29
C PRO A 14 -53.00 30.33 -41.50
N GLY A 15 -52.26 30.46 -40.39
CA GLY A 15 -50.79 30.38 -40.36
C GLY A 15 -50.31 29.04 -40.85
N PRO A 16 -49.06 28.95 -41.36
CA PRO A 16 -48.51 27.70 -41.90
C PRO A 16 -48.56 26.62 -40.82
N ALA A 17 -49.15 25.48 -41.18
CA ALA A 17 -49.14 24.28 -40.35
C ALA A 17 -47.70 23.89 -40.11
N HIS A 18 -47.28 23.94 -38.84
CA HIS A 18 -46.08 23.25 -38.40
C HIS A 18 -46.31 21.75 -38.65
N GLY A 19 -45.59 21.21 -39.63
CA GLY A 19 -45.52 19.80 -39.86
C GLY A 19 -45.03 19.10 -38.62
N PRO A 20 -45.46 17.86 -38.33
CA PRO A 20 -44.91 17.10 -37.22
C PRO A 20 -43.39 17.01 -37.40
N ASP A 21 -42.66 17.58 -36.46
CA ASP A 21 -41.23 17.39 -36.33
C ASP A 21 -40.98 15.88 -36.41
N ASP A 22 -40.44 15.42 -37.53
CA ASP A 22 -39.95 14.05 -37.69
C ASP A 22 -38.90 13.82 -36.60
N PRO A 23 -39.12 12.90 -35.64
CA PRO A 23 -38.13 12.62 -34.62
C PRO A 23 -36.92 11.97 -35.29
N GLY A 24 -36.03 12.81 -35.82
CA GLY A 24 -34.80 12.39 -36.46
C GLY A 24 -34.20 11.23 -35.71
N SER A 25 -33.81 10.21 -36.46
CA SER A 25 -33.18 8.99 -35.93
C SER A 25 -32.19 9.35 -34.82
N PRO A 26 -32.26 8.74 -33.63
CA PRO A 26 -31.42 9.14 -32.50
C PRO A 26 -29.97 9.05 -32.96
N GLY A 27 -29.27 10.18 -32.90
CA GLY A 27 -27.88 10.29 -33.33
C GLY A 27 -27.02 9.17 -32.72
N PRO A 28 -25.89 8.82 -33.31
CA PRO A 28 -25.08 7.65 -32.91
C PRO A 28 -24.69 7.66 -31.44
N ALA A 29 -24.51 8.84 -30.83
CA ALA A 29 -24.25 8.99 -29.41
C ALA A 29 -25.43 8.56 -28.52
N ARG A 30 -26.69 8.88 -28.94
CA ARG A 30 -27.89 8.46 -28.20
C ARG A 30 -28.16 6.96 -28.36
N GLN A 31 -27.88 6.39 -29.54
CA GLN A 31 -28.00 4.94 -29.75
C GLN A 31 -26.97 4.18 -28.90
N LEU A 32 -25.72 4.65 -28.84
CA LEU A 32 -24.68 4.09 -27.99
C LEU A 32 -25.03 4.19 -26.50
N ALA A 33 -25.56 5.33 -26.07
CA ALA A 33 -25.99 5.53 -24.68
C ALA A 33 -27.16 4.59 -24.32
N ALA A 34 -28.14 4.42 -25.22
CA ALA A 34 -29.26 3.51 -25.03
C ALA A 34 -28.81 2.04 -25.01
N TRP A 35 -27.85 1.68 -25.84
CA TRP A 35 -27.26 0.34 -25.86
C TRP A 35 -26.48 0.06 -24.58
N LEU A 36 -25.62 0.98 -24.13
CA LEU A 36 -24.87 0.89 -22.88
C LEU A 36 -25.82 0.81 -21.65
N HIS A 37 -26.97 1.47 -21.72
CA HIS A 37 -27.95 1.41 -20.62
C HIS A 37 -28.64 0.05 -20.52
N ARG A 38 -28.81 -0.66 -21.65
CA ARG A 38 -29.37 -2.02 -21.70
C ARG A 38 -28.37 -3.11 -21.30
N HIS A 39 -27.05 -2.79 -21.36
CA HIS A 39 -25.99 -3.73 -21.06
C HIS A 39 -25.10 -3.20 -19.92
N PRO A 40 -25.50 -3.41 -18.66
CA PRO A 40 -24.77 -2.85 -17.50
C PRO A 40 -23.32 -3.31 -17.43
N THR A 41 -23.02 -4.54 -17.85
CA THR A 41 -21.65 -5.07 -17.92
C THR A 41 -20.80 -4.36 -18.98
N ALA A 42 -21.36 -4.07 -20.16
CA ALA A 42 -20.67 -3.33 -21.21
C ALA A 42 -20.44 -1.85 -20.83
N ARG A 43 -21.38 -1.25 -20.09
CA ARG A 43 -21.21 0.10 -19.53
C ARG A 43 -20.09 0.12 -18.49
N LEU A 44 -20.06 -0.87 -17.60
CA LEU A 44 -19.02 -1.00 -16.59
C LEU A 44 -17.64 -1.20 -17.24
N SER A 45 -17.53 -2.10 -18.22
CA SER A 45 -16.28 -2.34 -18.94
C SER A 45 -15.83 -1.11 -19.73
N ALA A 46 -16.73 -0.37 -20.35
CA ALA A 46 -16.40 0.87 -21.07
C ALA A 46 -15.91 1.98 -20.15
N LEU A 47 -16.52 2.13 -18.96
CA LEU A 47 -16.09 3.10 -17.95
C LEU A 47 -14.74 2.74 -17.31
N LEU A 48 -14.51 1.45 -17.08
CA LEU A 48 -13.28 0.95 -16.47
C LEU A 48 -12.15 0.77 -17.50
N SER A 49 -12.45 0.71 -18.79
CA SER A 49 -11.44 0.43 -19.84
C SER A 49 -10.29 1.43 -19.84
N ALA A 50 -10.56 2.72 -19.74
CA ALA A 50 -9.53 3.75 -19.77
C ALA A 50 -8.58 3.65 -18.54
N PRO A 51 -9.06 3.60 -17.28
CA PRO A 51 -8.17 3.44 -16.14
C PRO A 51 -7.49 2.06 -16.08
N LEU A 52 -8.17 0.98 -16.46
CA LEU A 52 -7.57 -0.36 -16.51
C LEU A 52 -6.52 -0.49 -17.62
N LEU A 53 -6.75 0.11 -18.78
CA LEU A 53 -5.79 0.11 -19.87
C LEU A 53 -4.55 0.93 -19.50
N TRP A 54 -4.74 2.08 -18.85
CA TRP A 54 -3.64 2.88 -18.33
C TRP A 54 -2.83 2.10 -17.28
N LEU A 55 -3.49 1.51 -16.27
CA LEU A 55 -2.83 0.68 -15.26
C LEU A 55 -2.14 -0.54 -15.88
N GLY A 56 -2.80 -1.23 -16.82
CA GLY A 56 -2.23 -2.40 -17.50
C GLY A 56 -1.01 -2.05 -18.33
N VAL A 57 -1.12 -1.05 -19.20
CA VAL A 57 -0.02 -0.68 -20.10
C VAL A 57 1.09 0.06 -19.37
N ALA A 58 0.78 1.10 -18.60
CA ALA A 58 1.80 1.90 -17.95
C ALA A 58 2.48 1.16 -16.79
N TYR A 59 1.72 0.48 -15.93
CA TYR A 59 2.28 -0.19 -14.75
C TYR A 59 2.83 -1.58 -15.09
N LEU A 60 2.01 -2.48 -15.64
CA LEU A 60 2.47 -3.84 -15.98
C LEU A 60 3.46 -3.83 -17.13
N GLY A 61 3.31 -2.91 -18.10
CA GLY A 61 4.26 -2.74 -19.19
C GLY A 61 5.64 -2.30 -18.69
N SER A 62 5.71 -1.30 -17.80
CA SER A 62 6.98 -0.87 -17.21
C SER A 62 7.64 -1.98 -16.36
N LEU A 63 6.84 -2.73 -15.60
CA LEU A 63 7.31 -3.86 -14.82
C LEU A 63 7.83 -4.98 -15.73
N ALA A 64 7.13 -5.29 -16.83
CA ALA A 64 7.58 -6.27 -17.81
C ALA A 64 8.90 -5.86 -18.46
N VAL A 65 9.05 -4.60 -18.86
CA VAL A 65 10.31 -4.07 -19.41
C VAL A 65 11.44 -4.19 -18.39
N LEU A 66 11.18 -3.87 -17.12
CA LEU A 66 12.15 -4.07 -16.04
C LEU A 66 12.59 -5.54 -15.94
N PHE A 67 11.64 -6.48 -15.88
CA PHE A 67 11.95 -7.91 -15.81
C PHE A 67 12.68 -8.43 -17.06
N ILE A 68 12.32 -7.97 -18.25
CA ILE A 68 13.03 -8.34 -19.47
C ILE A 68 14.45 -7.79 -19.43
N SER A 69 14.65 -6.54 -18.98
CA SER A 69 15.99 -5.96 -18.87
C SER A 69 16.90 -6.68 -17.88
N ALA A 70 16.36 -7.39 -16.89
CA ALA A 70 17.12 -8.20 -15.95
C ALA A 70 17.95 -9.32 -16.62
N PHE A 71 17.55 -9.71 -17.83
CA PHE A 71 18.26 -10.71 -18.65
C PHE A 71 19.29 -10.10 -19.61
N TRP A 72 19.48 -8.79 -19.62
CA TRP A 72 20.47 -8.11 -20.43
C TRP A 72 21.77 -7.90 -19.65
N THR A 73 22.83 -7.45 -20.34
CA THR A 73 24.10 -7.08 -19.72
C THR A 73 24.51 -5.67 -20.08
N VAL A 74 25.53 -5.17 -19.40
CA VAL A 74 26.19 -3.91 -19.75
C VAL A 74 27.59 -4.27 -20.26
N ASP A 75 27.98 -3.69 -21.39
CA ASP A 75 29.34 -3.80 -21.89
C ASP A 75 30.29 -3.05 -20.93
N ALA A 76 31.35 -3.74 -20.49
CA ALA A 76 32.27 -3.23 -19.49
C ALA A 76 33.12 -2.04 -19.97
N PHE A 77 33.28 -1.86 -21.31
CA PHE A 77 34.12 -0.81 -21.88
C PHE A 77 33.29 0.42 -22.29
N THR A 78 32.14 0.21 -22.91
CA THR A 78 31.30 1.30 -23.40
C THR A 78 30.25 1.76 -22.40
N GLY A 79 29.87 0.89 -21.45
CA GLY A 79 28.76 1.15 -20.53
C GLY A 79 27.37 0.99 -21.17
N ASP A 80 27.30 0.54 -22.42
CA ASP A 80 26.06 0.38 -23.16
C ASP A 80 25.33 -0.89 -22.77
N VAL A 81 23.99 -0.83 -22.82
CA VAL A 81 23.15 -1.99 -22.55
C VAL A 81 23.13 -2.94 -23.75
N VAL A 82 23.68 -4.11 -23.58
CA VAL A 82 23.68 -5.20 -24.57
C VAL A 82 22.42 -6.04 -24.38
N ARG A 83 21.52 -6.00 -25.37
CA ARG A 83 20.21 -6.67 -25.34
C ARG A 83 20.31 -8.16 -25.75
N GLN A 84 21.31 -8.87 -25.25
CA GLN A 84 21.44 -10.32 -25.43
C GLN A 84 20.95 -11.04 -24.18
N PRO A 85 20.00 -11.98 -24.32
CA PRO A 85 19.48 -12.73 -23.17
C PRO A 85 20.58 -13.53 -22.49
N THR A 86 20.74 -13.31 -21.16
CA THR A 86 21.72 -14.01 -20.35
C THR A 86 21.19 -14.24 -18.93
N LEU A 87 21.61 -15.31 -18.29
CA LEU A 87 21.36 -15.58 -16.88
C LEU A 87 22.55 -15.14 -15.99
N GLY A 88 23.53 -14.42 -16.56
CA GLY A 88 24.75 -14.00 -15.86
C GLY A 88 24.45 -13.20 -14.59
N ASN A 89 23.50 -12.25 -14.63
CA ASN A 89 23.09 -11.47 -13.47
C ASN A 89 22.56 -12.34 -12.34
N PHE A 90 21.64 -13.26 -12.65
CA PHE A 90 21.08 -14.17 -11.66
C PHE A 90 22.11 -15.15 -11.11
N ARG A 91 23.02 -15.64 -11.95
CA ARG A 91 24.14 -16.47 -11.51
C ARG A 91 25.01 -15.70 -10.52
N THR A 92 25.38 -14.46 -10.80
CA THR A 92 26.16 -13.60 -9.91
C THR A 92 25.44 -13.40 -8.57
N ILE A 93 24.15 -13.12 -8.57
CA ILE A 93 23.33 -12.94 -7.36
C ILE A 93 23.35 -14.21 -6.48
N VAL A 94 23.22 -15.39 -7.10
CA VAL A 94 23.18 -16.65 -6.36
C VAL A 94 24.55 -17.10 -5.89
N THR A 95 25.61 -16.88 -6.68
CA THR A 95 26.96 -17.39 -6.36
C THR A 95 27.72 -16.49 -5.40
N GLN A 96 27.54 -15.17 -5.46
CA GLN A 96 28.26 -14.25 -4.60
C GLN A 96 27.60 -14.14 -3.21
N ALA A 97 28.42 -14.37 -2.18
CA ALA A 97 27.98 -14.37 -0.78
C ALA A 97 27.36 -13.02 -0.34
N VAL A 98 27.86 -11.91 -0.88
CA VAL A 98 27.38 -10.57 -0.55
C VAL A 98 25.88 -10.42 -0.83
N TYR A 99 25.42 -10.81 -2.03
CA TYR A 99 24.01 -10.66 -2.41
C TYR A 99 23.09 -11.55 -1.58
N ARG A 100 23.53 -12.80 -1.28
CA ARG A 100 22.79 -13.71 -0.40
C ARG A 100 22.67 -13.15 1.02
N THR A 101 23.78 -12.63 1.57
CA THR A 101 23.80 -12.04 2.91
C THR A 101 22.89 -10.81 3.00
N VAL A 102 22.93 -9.93 2.00
CA VAL A 102 22.07 -8.74 1.97
C VAL A 102 20.60 -9.12 1.79
N THR A 103 20.29 -10.11 0.95
CA THR A 103 18.92 -10.62 0.78
C THR A 103 18.37 -11.18 2.08
N LEU A 104 19.11 -12.05 2.77
CA LEU A 104 18.70 -12.63 4.04
C LEU A 104 18.56 -11.56 5.14
N ARG A 105 19.46 -10.58 5.15
CA ARG A 105 19.37 -9.43 6.07
C ARG A 105 18.13 -8.61 5.80
N SER A 106 17.81 -8.31 4.53
CA SER A 106 16.61 -7.58 4.16
C SER A 106 15.34 -8.31 4.57
N LEU A 107 15.30 -9.62 4.34
CA LEU A 107 14.20 -10.48 4.77
C LEU A 107 14.07 -10.47 6.30
N GLY A 108 15.18 -10.60 7.02
CA GLY A 108 15.20 -10.57 8.49
C GLY A 108 14.75 -9.23 9.06
N VAL A 109 15.17 -8.10 8.45
CA VAL A 109 14.73 -6.77 8.86
C VAL A 109 13.23 -6.59 8.60
N ALA A 110 12.75 -6.93 7.40
CA ALA A 110 11.33 -6.81 7.07
C ALA A 110 10.45 -7.68 7.97
N ALA A 111 10.84 -8.91 8.25
CA ALA A 111 10.16 -9.79 9.20
C ALA A 111 10.21 -9.22 10.63
N GLY A 112 11.37 -8.75 11.07
CA GLY A 112 11.57 -8.15 12.38
C GLY A 112 10.68 -6.91 12.59
N VAL A 113 10.66 -5.98 11.62
CA VAL A 113 9.78 -4.82 11.64
C VAL A 113 8.31 -5.25 11.73
N THR A 114 7.90 -6.20 10.89
CA THR A 114 6.51 -6.69 10.89
C THR A 114 6.10 -7.29 12.24
N ILE A 115 6.99 -8.06 12.86
CA ILE A 115 6.74 -8.66 14.19
C ILE A 115 6.66 -7.57 15.27
N VAL A 116 7.60 -6.62 15.26
CA VAL A 116 7.62 -5.51 16.23
C VAL A 116 6.36 -4.66 16.06
N ASP A 117 6.00 -4.33 14.82
CA ASP A 117 4.79 -3.55 14.54
C ASP A 117 3.52 -4.29 14.99
N ALA A 118 3.41 -5.59 14.72
CA ALA A 118 2.28 -6.38 15.20
C ALA A 118 2.23 -6.41 16.74
N ALA A 119 3.36 -6.60 17.40
CA ALA A 119 3.44 -6.63 18.87
C ALA A 119 3.01 -5.31 19.53
N ILE A 120 3.32 -4.17 18.88
CA ILE A 120 2.92 -2.83 19.35
C ILE A 120 1.48 -2.53 18.93
N ALA A 121 1.11 -2.85 17.70
CA ALA A 121 -0.20 -2.52 17.14
C ALA A 121 -1.35 -3.27 17.81
N LEU A 122 -1.14 -4.54 18.19
CA LEU A 122 -2.17 -5.36 18.83
C LEU A 122 -2.71 -4.73 20.14
N PRO A 123 -1.88 -4.41 21.15
CA PRO A 123 -2.39 -3.79 22.36
C PRO A 123 -2.93 -2.38 22.13
N MET A 124 -2.31 -1.59 21.24
CA MET A 124 -2.80 -0.25 20.91
C MET A 124 -4.17 -0.28 20.25
N ALA A 125 -4.34 -1.10 19.21
CA ALA A 125 -5.60 -1.23 18.51
C ALA A 125 -6.70 -1.81 19.43
N PHE A 126 -6.36 -2.78 20.27
CA PHE A 126 -7.30 -3.33 21.26
C PHE A 126 -7.76 -2.26 22.26
N PHE A 127 -6.82 -1.49 22.81
CA PHE A 127 -7.16 -0.38 23.70
C PHE A 127 -8.09 0.63 23.00
N MET A 128 -7.77 0.99 21.77
CA MET A 128 -8.56 1.96 20.99
C MET A 128 -9.98 1.44 20.68
N ALA A 129 -10.11 0.18 20.27
CA ALA A 129 -11.39 -0.38 19.83
C ALA A 129 -12.30 -0.74 21.00
N LYS A 130 -11.74 -1.30 22.10
CA LYS A 130 -12.52 -1.95 23.15
C LYS A 130 -12.50 -1.24 24.51
N VAL A 131 -11.48 -0.43 24.78
CA VAL A 131 -11.31 0.20 26.10
C VAL A 131 -11.54 1.72 26.05
N ALA A 132 -11.07 2.38 25.00
CA ALA A 132 -11.11 3.82 24.90
C ALA A 132 -12.53 4.37 24.76
N ARG A 133 -12.86 5.42 25.52
CA ARG A 133 -14.13 6.13 25.37
C ARG A 133 -14.25 6.73 23.96
N PRO A 134 -15.45 6.88 23.38
CA PRO A 134 -15.65 7.34 21.99
C PRO A 134 -14.96 8.66 21.64
N ARG A 135 -14.84 9.57 22.63
CA ARG A 135 -14.12 10.85 22.48
C ARG A 135 -12.62 10.63 22.30
N TRP A 136 -12.00 9.79 23.13
CA TRP A 136 -10.58 9.50 23.09
C TRP A 136 -10.22 8.65 21.88
N ARG A 137 -11.08 7.70 21.47
CA ARG A 137 -10.90 6.89 20.28
C ARG A 137 -10.66 7.74 19.04
N ARG A 138 -11.49 8.78 18.81
CA ARG A 138 -11.33 9.70 17.67
C ARG A 138 -9.96 10.41 17.69
N TRP A 139 -9.54 10.91 18.85
CA TRP A 139 -8.25 11.56 18.98
C TRP A 139 -7.08 10.61 18.77
N LEU A 140 -7.16 9.37 19.25
CA LEU A 140 -6.13 8.35 19.04
C LEU A 140 -6.00 7.98 17.56
N VAL A 141 -7.12 7.82 16.82
CA VAL A 141 -7.07 7.60 15.37
C VAL A 141 -6.39 8.77 14.67
N VAL A 142 -6.75 10.01 15.00
CA VAL A 142 -6.10 11.20 14.43
C VAL A 142 -4.60 11.23 14.78
N ALA A 143 -4.23 10.92 16.02
CA ALA A 143 -2.84 10.90 16.45
C ALA A 143 -1.99 9.87 15.66
N ILE A 144 -2.55 8.68 15.38
CA ILE A 144 -1.88 7.65 14.59
C ILE A 144 -1.76 8.06 13.11
N LEU A 145 -2.78 8.74 12.57
CA LEU A 145 -2.77 9.20 11.18
C LEU A 145 -1.89 10.44 10.96
N THR A 146 -1.74 11.29 11.98
CA THR A 146 -0.97 12.54 11.86
C THR A 146 0.45 12.35 11.32
N PRO A 147 1.24 11.36 11.77
CA PRO A 147 2.57 11.11 11.20
C PRO A 147 2.57 10.75 9.72
N LEU A 148 1.46 10.22 9.17
CA LEU A 148 1.40 9.88 7.75
C LEU A 148 1.38 11.13 6.85
N TRP A 149 0.96 12.26 7.36
CA TRP A 149 0.94 13.54 6.63
C TRP A 149 2.31 14.23 6.61
N ALA A 150 3.20 13.86 7.52
CA ALA A 150 4.56 14.38 7.49
C ALA A 150 5.39 13.71 6.38
N SER A 151 6.26 14.50 5.74
CA SER A 151 7.15 13.98 4.70
C SER A 151 7.99 12.80 5.24
N TYR A 152 8.12 11.76 4.42
CA TYR A 152 8.96 10.60 4.72
C TYR A 152 10.40 11.00 5.08
N LEU A 153 11.01 11.85 4.25
CA LEU A 153 12.39 12.30 4.47
C LEU A 153 12.54 13.07 5.78
N VAL A 154 11.60 13.95 6.10
CA VAL A 154 11.64 14.72 7.36
C VAL A 154 11.63 13.78 8.56
N LYS A 155 10.78 12.76 8.55
CA LYS A 155 10.74 11.74 9.60
C LYS A 155 12.06 10.98 9.71
N ALA A 156 12.61 10.52 8.60
CA ALA A 156 13.86 9.77 8.59
C ALA A 156 15.06 10.61 9.10
N TYR A 157 15.14 11.88 8.71
CA TYR A 157 16.17 12.77 9.22
C TYR A 157 15.96 13.17 10.68
N ALA A 158 14.73 13.34 11.14
CA ALA A 158 14.43 13.54 12.56
C ALA A 158 14.94 12.35 13.39
N TRP A 159 14.68 11.13 12.94
CA TRP A 159 15.23 9.93 13.57
C TRP A 159 16.77 9.88 13.53
N ARG A 160 17.38 10.32 12.44
CA ARG A 160 18.84 10.43 12.37
C ARG A 160 19.41 11.32 13.48
N VAL A 161 18.78 12.48 13.71
CA VAL A 161 19.17 13.37 14.81
C VAL A 161 18.95 12.72 16.18
N MET A 162 17.82 12.05 16.37
CA MET A 162 17.50 11.36 17.62
C MET A 162 18.48 10.22 17.96
N LEU A 163 18.96 9.51 16.93
CA LEU A 163 19.88 8.37 17.06
C LEU A 163 21.36 8.75 17.10
N ALA A 164 21.70 10.01 16.82
CA ALA A 164 23.09 10.47 16.80
C ALA A 164 23.72 10.36 18.19
N ASN A 165 25.04 10.16 18.24
CA ASN A 165 25.80 10.29 19.49
C ASN A 165 25.61 11.70 20.06
N GLY A 166 25.28 11.80 21.33
CA GLY A 166 24.87 13.07 21.97
C GLY A 166 23.46 13.52 21.59
N GLY A 167 22.70 12.73 20.85
CA GLY A 167 21.30 12.99 20.54
C GLY A 167 20.35 12.64 21.68
N PRO A 168 19.04 12.96 21.55
CA PRO A 168 18.05 12.73 22.61
C PRO A 168 17.97 11.28 23.08
N LEU A 169 18.09 10.30 22.20
CA LEU A 169 18.09 8.89 22.58
C LEU A 169 19.37 8.48 23.31
N ASP A 170 20.53 8.98 22.86
CA ASP A 170 21.77 8.71 23.56
C ASP A 170 21.73 9.27 24.99
N TRP A 171 21.23 10.50 25.17
CA TRP A 171 21.01 11.08 26.48
C TRP A 171 20.06 10.25 27.36
N LEU A 172 18.95 9.73 26.78
CA LEU A 172 17.98 8.89 27.48
C LEU A 172 18.60 7.58 28.00
N PHE A 173 19.57 7.01 27.27
CA PHE A 173 20.30 5.80 27.65
C PHE A 173 21.56 6.06 28.49
N GLY A 174 21.73 7.28 29.01
CA GLY A 174 22.81 7.66 29.91
C GLY A 174 23.99 8.37 29.23
N GLY A 175 23.90 8.72 27.97
CA GLY A 175 24.95 9.41 27.22
C GLY A 175 26.14 8.53 26.83
N ASP A 176 27.24 9.16 26.42
CA ASP A 176 28.53 8.52 26.08
C ASP A 176 28.46 7.44 24.98
N GLY A 177 27.54 7.61 24.03
CA GLY A 177 27.38 6.68 22.91
C GLY A 177 26.65 5.37 23.29
N ARG A 178 25.94 5.33 24.40
CA ARG A 178 25.14 4.16 24.84
C ARG A 178 23.79 4.04 24.14
N GLY A 179 23.40 5.07 23.40
CA GLY A 179 22.20 5.02 22.56
C GLY A 179 22.28 3.97 21.46
N PRO A 180 21.16 3.72 20.75
CA PRO A 180 21.11 2.70 19.66
C PRO A 180 22.10 2.99 18.54
N GLY A 181 22.52 4.24 18.34
CA GLY A 181 23.40 4.65 17.27
C GLY A 181 22.81 4.36 15.87
N TYR A 182 23.70 4.30 14.88
CA TYR A 182 23.31 3.95 13.50
C TYR A 182 23.60 2.46 13.24
N GLY A 183 22.72 1.80 12.46
CA GLY A 183 22.88 0.39 12.10
C GLY A 183 21.57 -0.34 11.92
N LEU A 184 21.60 -1.66 12.00
CA LEU A 184 20.40 -2.48 11.81
C LEU A 184 19.31 -2.20 12.86
N THR A 185 19.69 -2.04 14.12
CA THR A 185 18.74 -1.72 15.20
C THR A 185 18.05 -0.38 14.93
N ALA A 186 18.81 0.64 14.56
CA ALA A 186 18.28 1.93 14.14
C ALA A 186 17.32 1.80 12.93
N THR A 187 17.71 0.98 11.96
CA THR A 187 16.85 0.71 10.78
C THR A 187 15.53 0.09 11.19
N VAL A 188 15.53 -0.93 12.05
CA VAL A 188 14.30 -1.57 12.53
C VAL A 188 13.44 -0.55 13.29
N LEU A 189 14.00 0.24 14.20
CA LEU A 189 13.27 1.25 14.97
C LEU A 189 12.60 2.29 14.07
N VAL A 190 13.35 2.80 13.07
CA VAL A 190 12.84 3.82 12.15
C VAL A 190 11.78 3.25 11.23
N LEU A 191 11.99 2.07 10.67
CA LEU A 191 11.01 1.42 9.81
C LEU A 191 9.74 1.07 10.58
N SER A 192 9.86 0.55 11.82
CA SER A 192 8.70 0.30 12.66
C SER A 192 7.91 1.59 12.92
N TYR A 193 8.58 2.69 13.28
CA TYR A 193 7.88 3.97 13.46
C TYR A 193 7.17 4.42 12.16
N LEU A 194 7.80 4.25 11.02
CA LEU A 194 7.25 4.69 9.73
C LEU A 194 6.03 3.86 9.32
N TRP A 195 6.05 2.55 9.57
CA TRP A 195 5.06 1.62 9.05
C TRP A 195 4.04 1.16 10.08
N LEU A 196 4.25 1.45 11.38
CA LEU A 196 3.32 1.11 12.47
C LEU A 196 1.86 1.50 12.21
N PRO A 197 1.52 2.68 11.66
CA PRO A 197 0.14 3.02 11.35
C PRO A 197 -0.54 2.04 10.39
N TYR A 198 0.20 1.50 9.43
CA TYR A 198 -0.31 0.53 8.45
C TYR A 198 -0.61 -0.84 9.07
N MET A 199 -0.02 -1.14 10.25
CA MET A 199 -0.35 -2.32 11.03
C MET A 199 -1.53 -2.04 11.97
N ILE A 200 -1.55 -0.87 12.63
CA ILE A 200 -2.60 -0.52 13.61
C ILE A 200 -3.98 -0.43 12.95
N LEU A 201 -4.08 0.23 11.79
CA LEU A 201 -5.38 0.54 11.17
C LEU A 201 -6.19 -0.70 10.77
N PRO A 202 -5.63 -1.71 10.09
CA PRO A 202 -6.36 -2.95 9.80
C PRO A 202 -6.78 -3.69 11.06
N ILE A 203 -5.88 -3.80 12.06
CA ILE A 203 -6.17 -4.49 13.34
C ILE A 203 -7.29 -3.75 14.09
N TYR A 204 -7.23 -2.42 14.13
CA TYR A 204 -8.28 -1.60 14.73
C TYR A 204 -9.62 -1.81 14.04
N ALA A 205 -9.66 -1.78 12.71
CA ALA A 205 -10.88 -2.03 11.94
C ALA A 205 -11.44 -3.45 12.16
N GLY A 206 -10.57 -4.46 12.24
CA GLY A 206 -10.97 -5.83 12.58
C GLY A 206 -11.57 -5.95 13.97
N LEU A 207 -10.97 -5.28 14.96
CA LEU A 207 -11.49 -5.24 16.32
C LEU A 207 -12.81 -4.47 16.46
N GLU A 208 -13.04 -3.43 15.67
CA GLU A 208 -14.32 -2.72 15.66
C GLU A 208 -15.48 -3.58 15.13
N ARG A 209 -15.19 -4.50 14.19
CA ARG A 209 -16.20 -5.44 13.67
C ARG A 209 -16.56 -6.56 14.67
N LEU A 210 -15.70 -6.83 15.67
CA LEU A 210 -15.96 -7.86 16.67
C LEU A 210 -17.03 -7.35 17.66
N PRO A 211 -18.22 -7.99 17.78
CA PRO A 211 -19.27 -7.55 18.69
C PRO A 211 -18.84 -7.68 20.16
N ASP A 212 -19.19 -6.72 20.99
CA ASP A 212 -18.87 -6.76 22.42
C ASP A 212 -19.59 -7.92 23.14
N SER A 213 -20.76 -8.34 22.64
CA SER A 213 -21.50 -9.51 23.14
C SER A 213 -20.69 -10.80 23.12
N VAL A 214 -19.75 -10.96 22.17
CA VAL A 214 -18.84 -12.14 22.12
C VAL A 214 -17.86 -12.13 23.29
N LEU A 215 -17.39 -10.93 23.68
CA LEU A 215 -16.49 -10.76 24.82
C LEU A 215 -17.25 -11.00 26.15
N GLU A 216 -18.49 -10.51 26.25
CA GLU A 216 -19.38 -10.71 27.38
C GLU A 216 -19.72 -12.19 27.55
N ALA A 217 -20.14 -12.88 26.49
CA ALA A 217 -20.41 -14.31 26.51
C ALA A 217 -19.19 -15.14 26.95
N SER A 218 -17.99 -14.76 26.52
CA SER A 218 -16.76 -15.41 26.98
C SER A 218 -16.52 -15.21 28.50
N ALA A 219 -16.84 -14.02 29.01
CA ALA A 219 -16.74 -13.72 30.45
C ALA A 219 -17.78 -14.50 31.25
N ASP A 220 -19.02 -14.60 30.77
CA ASP A 220 -20.11 -15.36 31.40
C ASP A 220 -19.77 -16.85 31.50
N LEU A 221 -19.03 -17.39 30.53
CA LEU A 221 -18.47 -18.74 30.57
C LEU A 221 -17.26 -18.89 31.52
N GLY A 222 -16.91 -17.85 32.28
CA GLY A 222 -15.84 -17.85 33.27
C GLY A 222 -14.44 -17.74 32.67
N ALA A 223 -14.30 -17.31 31.42
CA ALA A 223 -12.97 -17.11 30.81
C ALA A 223 -12.29 -15.87 31.41
N ARG A 224 -11.02 -16.02 31.82
CA ARG A 224 -10.19 -14.88 32.21
C ARG A 224 -9.78 -14.07 30.98
N ALA A 225 -9.50 -12.77 31.14
CA ALA A 225 -9.15 -11.84 30.06
C ALA A 225 -8.08 -12.39 29.09
N GLY A 226 -7.02 -13.02 29.58
CA GLY A 226 -5.99 -13.63 28.74
C GLY A 226 -6.49 -14.82 27.91
N ARG A 227 -7.45 -15.60 28.44
CA ARG A 227 -8.07 -16.72 27.71
C ARG A 227 -9.01 -16.20 26.64
N THR A 228 -9.84 -15.22 26.96
CA THR A 228 -10.69 -14.51 25.98
C THR A 228 -9.86 -13.93 24.85
N PHE A 229 -8.76 -13.26 25.17
CA PHE A 229 -7.86 -12.70 24.16
C PHE A 229 -7.30 -13.77 23.22
N ARG A 230 -6.75 -14.87 23.78
CA ARG A 230 -6.12 -15.93 22.95
C ARG A 230 -7.10 -16.81 22.18
N SER A 231 -8.30 -17.07 22.74
CA SER A 231 -9.25 -18.03 22.18
C SER A 231 -10.37 -17.39 21.38
N VAL A 232 -10.62 -16.09 21.55
CA VAL A 232 -11.71 -15.36 20.89
C VAL A 232 -11.14 -14.21 20.06
N VAL A 233 -10.45 -13.28 20.69
CA VAL A 233 -10.00 -12.04 20.04
C VAL A 233 -8.94 -12.33 18.99
N LEU A 234 -7.88 -13.03 19.37
CA LEU A 234 -6.73 -13.27 18.50
C LEU A 234 -7.10 -14.02 17.22
N PRO A 235 -7.88 -15.14 17.26
CA PRO A 235 -8.32 -15.80 16.03
C PRO A 235 -9.17 -14.89 15.14
N ALA A 236 -10.09 -14.11 15.73
CA ALA A 236 -10.98 -13.23 14.99
C ALA A 236 -10.24 -12.08 14.28
N ILE A 237 -9.07 -11.66 14.75
CA ILE A 237 -8.30 -10.56 14.15
C ILE A 237 -7.11 -11.02 13.32
N VAL A 238 -6.83 -12.34 13.23
CA VAL A 238 -5.76 -12.87 12.40
C VAL A 238 -5.82 -12.33 10.97
N PRO A 239 -6.96 -12.29 10.27
CA PRO A 239 -7.04 -11.72 8.93
C PRO A 239 -6.60 -10.26 8.89
N ALA A 240 -6.99 -9.46 9.88
CA ALA A 240 -6.62 -8.05 9.98
C ALA A 240 -5.11 -7.85 10.27
N VAL A 241 -4.53 -8.70 11.14
CA VAL A 241 -3.07 -8.72 11.38
C VAL A 241 -2.32 -9.08 10.10
N VAL A 242 -2.80 -10.07 9.37
CA VAL A 242 -2.23 -10.47 8.09
C VAL A 242 -2.31 -9.33 7.07
N ALA A 243 -3.44 -8.64 6.97
CA ALA A 243 -3.57 -7.48 6.09
C ALA A 243 -2.55 -6.38 6.43
N GLY A 244 -2.41 -6.02 7.71
CA GLY A 244 -1.40 -5.08 8.18
C GLY A 244 0.02 -5.55 7.88
N SER A 245 0.30 -6.85 8.06
CA SER A 245 1.62 -7.43 7.81
C SER A 245 2.02 -7.39 6.34
N ILE A 246 1.09 -7.49 5.39
CA ILE A 246 1.36 -7.33 3.95
C ILE A 246 1.96 -5.95 3.68
N PHE A 247 1.40 -4.89 4.27
CA PHE A 247 1.91 -3.54 4.10
C PHE A 247 3.26 -3.34 4.78
N THR A 248 3.36 -3.66 6.07
CA THR A 248 4.60 -3.41 6.84
C THR A 248 5.77 -4.21 6.30
N PHE A 249 5.55 -5.48 5.94
CA PHE A 249 6.58 -6.33 5.35
C PHE A 249 7.02 -5.83 3.97
N SER A 250 6.08 -5.54 3.08
CA SER A 250 6.37 -5.06 1.72
C SER A 250 7.13 -3.74 1.72
N LEU A 251 6.66 -2.76 2.50
CA LEU A 251 7.26 -1.43 2.60
C LEU A 251 8.65 -1.50 3.23
N SER A 252 8.85 -2.36 4.24
CA SER A 252 10.16 -2.54 4.88
C SER A 252 11.16 -3.27 3.98
N LEU A 253 10.70 -4.25 3.20
CA LEU A 253 11.56 -5.04 2.30
C LEU A 253 12.15 -4.20 1.17
N GLY A 254 11.36 -3.24 0.64
CA GLY A 254 11.75 -2.36 -0.46
C GLY A 254 12.42 -1.06 -0.03
N ASP A 255 12.48 -0.76 1.28
CA ASP A 255 12.99 0.52 1.75
C ASP A 255 14.51 0.63 1.55
N TYR A 256 14.93 1.73 0.95
CA TYR A 256 16.35 2.07 0.82
C TYR A 256 16.69 3.43 1.45
N ILE A 257 15.71 4.32 1.59
CA ILE A 257 15.94 5.69 2.02
C ILE A 257 16.24 5.75 3.53
N ALA A 258 15.40 5.12 4.37
CA ALA A 258 15.67 5.06 5.80
C ALA A 258 17.02 4.37 6.08
N VAL A 259 17.30 3.31 5.34
CA VAL A 259 18.56 2.57 5.48
C VAL A 259 19.77 3.43 5.10
N GLN A 260 19.70 4.24 4.04
CA GLN A 260 20.76 5.20 3.70
C GLN A 260 20.99 6.24 4.79
N ILE A 261 19.92 6.67 5.47
CA ILE A 261 19.98 7.75 6.45
C ILE A 261 20.46 7.26 7.81
N VAL A 262 19.99 6.09 8.28
CA VAL A 262 20.24 5.58 9.64
C VAL A 262 20.89 4.20 9.69
N GLY A 263 21.00 3.49 8.58
CA GLY A 263 21.51 2.11 8.53
C GLY A 263 23.03 1.97 8.74
N GLY A 264 23.77 3.07 8.77
CA GLY A 264 25.24 3.06 8.95
C GLY A 264 25.93 2.26 7.85
N LYS A 265 26.71 1.24 8.24
CA LYS A 265 27.39 0.32 7.29
C LYS A 265 26.47 -0.82 6.79
N SER A 266 25.27 -0.92 7.32
CA SER A 266 24.32 -1.99 6.96
C SER A 266 23.58 -1.63 5.69
N GLN A 267 23.69 -2.50 4.68
CA GLN A 267 22.95 -2.35 3.43
C GLN A 267 21.85 -3.39 3.35
N LEU A 268 20.71 -2.99 2.78
CA LEU A 268 19.60 -3.84 2.39
C LEU A 268 19.50 -3.92 0.86
N ILE A 269 18.62 -4.79 0.37
CA ILE A 269 18.51 -5.05 -1.07
C ILE A 269 18.11 -3.79 -1.86
N GLY A 270 17.25 -2.94 -1.29
CA GLY A 270 16.89 -1.65 -1.88
C GLY A 270 18.08 -0.74 -2.12
N ASN A 271 19.05 -0.72 -1.19
CA ASN A 271 20.28 0.06 -1.36
C ASN A 271 21.17 -0.48 -2.49
N LEU A 272 21.25 -1.81 -2.65
CA LEU A 272 22.00 -2.40 -3.75
C LEU A 272 21.35 -2.08 -5.10
N VAL A 273 20.03 -2.14 -5.20
CA VAL A 273 19.29 -1.73 -6.39
C VAL A 273 19.59 -0.28 -6.71
N TYR A 274 19.46 0.61 -5.74
CA TYR A 274 19.72 2.04 -5.91
C TYR A 274 21.15 2.35 -6.33
N ALA A 275 22.15 1.70 -5.69
CA ALA A 275 23.56 1.90 -6.01
C ALA A 275 23.91 1.42 -7.43
N ASN A 276 23.30 0.33 -7.89
CA ASN A 276 23.53 -0.18 -9.24
C ASN A 276 22.86 0.68 -10.32
N ILE A 277 21.73 1.34 -10.03
CA ILE A 277 21.11 2.32 -10.94
C ILE A 277 21.99 3.58 -11.01
N GLY A 278 22.39 4.12 -9.87
CA GLY A 278 23.09 5.38 -9.78
C GLY A 278 24.60 5.27 -10.02
N ALA A 279 25.35 4.77 -9.05
CA ALA A 279 26.81 4.80 -9.07
C ALA A 279 27.42 3.83 -10.07
N ALA A 280 26.87 2.63 -10.23
CA ALA A 280 27.40 1.62 -11.14
C ALA A 280 26.85 1.70 -12.56
N ASN A 281 25.79 2.50 -12.81
CA ASN A 281 25.10 2.64 -14.09
C ASN A 281 24.77 1.29 -14.76
N ASN A 282 24.42 0.28 -13.94
CA ASN A 282 24.12 -1.07 -14.39
C ASN A 282 22.63 -1.39 -14.19
N LEU A 283 21.80 -0.85 -15.08
CA LEU A 283 20.34 -1.05 -15.07
C LEU A 283 19.94 -2.52 -15.16
N PRO A 284 20.53 -3.37 -16.05
CA PRO A 284 20.18 -4.79 -16.12
C PRO A 284 20.43 -5.54 -14.81
N PHE A 285 21.57 -5.32 -14.17
CA PHE A 285 21.86 -5.96 -12.90
C PHE A 285 20.98 -5.45 -11.76
N SER A 286 20.70 -4.15 -11.75
CA SER A 286 19.73 -3.55 -10.84
C SER A 286 18.33 -4.15 -10.99
N ALA A 287 17.88 -4.35 -12.22
CA ALA A 287 16.61 -5.00 -12.53
C ALA A 287 16.59 -6.45 -12.02
N ALA A 288 17.68 -7.20 -12.22
CA ALA A 288 17.82 -8.55 -11.68
C ALA A 288 17.78 -8.58 -10.14
N LEU A 289 18.42 -7.64 -9.46
CA LEU A 289 18.32 -7.50 -8.00
C LEU A 289 16.90 -7.16 -7.56
N ALA A 290 16.19 -6.29 -8.31
CA ALA A 290 14.82 -5.91 -8.00
C ALA A 290 13.80 -7.06 -8.15
N THR A 291 14.14 -8.12 -8.90
CA THR A 291 13.27 -9.31 -8.98
C THR A 291 13.19 -10.06 -7.64
N ILE A 292 14.21 -9.94 -6.77
CA ILE A 292 14.27 -10.67 -5.50
C ILE A 292 13.17 -10.22 -4.54
N PRO A 293 13.03 -8.93 -4.18
CA PRO A 293 11.94 -8.49 -3.30
C PRO A 293 10.56 -8.76 -3.90
N VAL A 294 10.41 -8.66 -5.23
CA VAL A 294 9.15 -9.00 -5.91
C VAL A 294 8.83 -10.48 -5.75
N LEU A 295 9.81 -11.36 -5.96
CA LEU A 295 9.63 -12.81 -5.78
C LEU A 295 9.29 -13.15 -4.32
N ILE A 296 10.01 -12.57 -3.36
CA ILE A 296 9.73 -12.75 -1.92
C ILE A 296 8.30 -12.32 -1.61
N MET A 297 7.86 -11.17 -2.13
CA MET A 297 6.50 -10.67 -1.91
C MET A 297 5.43 -11.56 -2.53
N VAL A 298 5.65 -12.06 -3.74
CA VAL A 298 4.74 -13.03 -4.39
C VAL A 298 4.64 -14.30 -3.56
N LEU A 299 5.77 -14.85 -3.10
CA LEU A 299 5.79 -16.05 -2.23
C LEU A 299 5.07 -15.77 -0.91
N TYR A 300 5.27 -14.61 -0.32
CA TYR A 300 4.57 -14.19 0.89
C TYR A 300 3.05 -14.12 0.69
N LEU A 301 2.58 -13.47 -0.39
CA LEU A 301 1.16 -13.38 -0.72
C LEU A 301 0.53 -14.76 -1.00
N VAL A 302 1.24 -15.65 -1.69
CA VAL A 302 0.79 -17.02 -1.92
C VAL A 302 0.68 -17.79 -0.60
N ALA A 303 1.64 -17.64 0.30
CA ALA A 303 1.60 -18.25 1.62
C ALA A 303 0.41 -17.75 2.46
N VAL A 304 0.19 -16.44 2.46
CA VAL A 304 -0.95 -15.80 3.13
C VAL A 304 -2.28 -16.27 2.55
N ARG A 305 -2.40 -16.34 1.23
CA ARG A 305 -3.61 -16.84 0.57
C ARG A 305 -3.95 -18.27 1.00
N ARG A 306 -2.94 -19.14 1.08
CA ARG A 306 -3.12 -20.55 1.49
C ARG A 306 -3.55 -20.70 2.95
N SER A 307 -3.30 -19.74 3.81
CA SER A 307 -3.75 -19.75 5.21
C SER A 307 -5.23 -19.39 5.39
N GLY A 308 -5.97 -19.07 4.32
CA GLY A 308 -7.38 -18.66 4.37
C GLY A 308 -7.61 -17.24 4.92
N ALA A 309 -6.58 -16.58 5.40
CA ALA A 309 -6.70 -15.27 6.05
C ALA A 309 -7.17 -14.13 5.12
N LEU A 310 -7.15 -14.33 3.80
CA LEU A 310 -7.64 -13.36 2.83
C LEU A 310 -9.12 -13.55 2.47
N GLU A 311 -9.72 -14.70 2.78
CA GLU A 311 -11.12 -14.97 2.45
C GLU A 311 -12.09 -14.34 3.47
N GLU A 312 -11.56 -13.93 4.63
CA GLU A 312 -12.30 -13.30 5.72
C GLU A 312 -12.17 -11.77 5.77
N LEU A 313 -11.43 -11.14 4.81
CA LEU A 313 -11.27 -9.70 4.66
C LEU A 313 -12.39 -9.09 3.81
#